data_7015f16c636d8651741a359ca27b9bf3
#
_entry.id   7015f16c636d8651741a359ca27b9bf3
#
_cell.length_a   1.000
_cell.length_b   1.000
_cell.length_c   1.000
_cell.angle_alpha   90.00
_cell.angle_beta   90.00
_cell.angle_gamma   90.00
#
_symmetry.space_group_name_H-M   'P 1'
#
loop_
_entity.id
_entity.type
_entity.pdbx_description
1 polymer ?
#
loop_
_entity_poly.entity_id
_entity_poly.type
_entity_poly.pdbx_seq_one_letter_code
_entity_poly.pdbx_strand_id
1 'polypeptide(L)'
;MLVTGGTYAYYALTASNNSIAGTAGEADLSLEVVNQHSNNEEYLVPQLEKGLEAAISSNYNCVDDNNNTVCQVYSIKITNTGTATVKINGTITFGNIDKMPNLKWRLIQDKNTYGKYSSHYASLDDARFDSDLTLRKGASKTYYMVIWIDEVDKNQPDTGKYNATIDFSSSNGTGVTSTVGEFNYMRNISADTFRSDDYREKIKNVSFVDYIDTSNAVVQWDVSELGDNSIVVWLNSNSSDGYYDLYIGSKEEIYAKDLSKFFLNMTKVDSISFDNLNTIQTVNMANMFDHLGCDSTTFKLDLGNKFDTRNVTDMRNMFDTVGYNSTVFSINLGDKFNTSNVNDFGKMFANTGYNSTNFVLDLGDKFYTSNMTNTWYMFFGTGYNSKSFYLDLGANFDTSNVTVMQCMFSNAGNKATSFELKLGNKFKTDKVKIFYWMFNGTGRNANSWILDLSTFTFDSADNYGAFLGTSNAIIYVKSEVEKNWILDKNFTGVSSSNVIVKS
;
A
#
# COMPACT_ATOMS: atom_id res chain seq x y z
N MET A 1 28.27 14.44 45.47
CA MET A 1 27.04 15.09 45.02
C MET A 1 26.18 13.99 44.42
N LEU A 2 25.16 13.54 45.11
CA LEU A 2 24.30 12.45 44.67
C LEU A 2 23.55 12.91 43.40
N VAL A 3 23.76 12.23 42.28
CA VAL A 3 22.84 12.27 41.15
C VAL A 3 21.72 11.28 41.47
N THR A 4 20.59 11.81 41.89
CA THR A 4 19.37 11.06 42.11
C THR A 4 18.76 10.67 40.79
N GLY A 5 18.70 9.33 40.54
CA GLY A 5 17.66 8.64 39.81
C GLY A 5 17.22 9.22 38.47
N GLY A 6 17.98 8.97 37.40
CA GLY A 6 17.40 8.98 36.06
C GLY A 6 16.54 7.74 35.88
N THR A 7 15.27 7.93 35.56
CA THR A 7 14.36 6.85 35.15
C THR A 7 14.80 6.38 33.78
N TYR A 8 15.13 5.10 33.63
CA TYR A 8 15.59 4.51 32.37
C TYR A 8 14.38 4.08 31.53
N ALA A 9 14.42 4.38 30.26
CA ALA A 9 13.41 3.92 29.31
C ALA A 9 13.66 2.45 28.87
N TYR A 10 12.62 1.63 28.89
CA TYR A 10 12.68 0.22 28.50
C TYR A 10 12.53 0.07 26.99
N TYR A 11 13.45 -0.65 26.34
CA TYR A 11 13.35 -0.98 24.91
C TYR A 11 13.70 -2.44 24.70
N ALA A 12 12.73 -3.25 24.31
CA ALA A 12 13.02 -4.57 23.75
C ALA A 12 13.05 -4.44 22.21
N LEU A 13 14.05 -4.97 21.57
CA LEU A 13 14.27 -4.82 20.12
C LEU A 13 14.45 -6.16 19.47
N THR A 14 13.48 -6.52 18.65
CA THR A 14 13.59 -7.67 17.77
C THR A 14 13.79 -7.16 16.33
N ALA A 15 14.91 -7.51 15.70
CA ALA A 15 15.04 -7.38 14.26
C ALA A 15 14.29 -8.54 13.61
N SER A 16 13.24 -8.24 12.86
CA SER A 16 12.61 -9.26 12.03
C SER A 16 13.26 -9.19 10.63
N ASN A 17 13.94 -10.26 10.24
CA ASN A 17 14.44 -10.42 8.88
C ASN A 17 13.28 -10.76 7.94
N ASN A 18 12.56 -9.77 7.48
CA ASN A 18 11.57 -9.94 6.41
C ASN A 18 12.18 -9.40 5.12
N SER A 19 12.97 -10.22 4.43
CA SER A 19 13.31 -9.94 3.04
C SER A 19 12.12 -10.34 2.18
N ILE A 20 11.32 -9.37 1.74
CA ILE A 20 10.34 -9.60 0.69
C ILE A 20 11.08 -9.40 -0.63
N ALA A 21 11.42 -10.51 -1.28
CA ALA A 21 11.94 -10.46 -2.64
C ALA A 21 10.79 -10.17 -3.60
N GLY A 22 10.78 -8.98 -4.15
CA GLY A 22 9.90 -8.65 -5.28
C GLY A 22 10.39 -9.39 -6.53
N THR A 23 9.61 -10.34 -7.04
CA THR A 23 9.93 -11.05 -8.29
C THR A 23 9.27 -10.34 -9.45
N ALA A 24 10.03 -9.59 -10.22
CA ALA A 24 9.70 -9.29 -11.60
C ALA A 24 10.93 -8.90 -12.41
N GLY A 25 11.26 -9.78 -13.32
CA GLY A 25 12.12 -9.63 -14.51
C GLY A 25 13.22 -8.56 -14.50
N GLU A 26 14.46 -8.91 -14.56
CA GLU A 26 15.69 -8.14 -14.70
C GLU A 26 16.31 -7.51 -13.44
N ALA A 27 15.55 -7.07 -12.44
CA ALA A 27 16.11 -6.47 -11.22
C ALA A 27 15.47 -7.10 -9.96
N ASP A 28 16.14 -8.08 -9.38
CA ASP A 28 15.80 -8.64 -8.07
C ASP A 28 16.70 -8.02 -7.00
N LEU A 29 16.13 -7.66 -5.86
CA LEU A 29 16.85 -7.08 -4.72
C LEU A 29 16.68 -7.99 -3.50
N SER A 30 17.74 -8.11 -2.70
CA SER A 30 17.70 -8.75 -1.39
C SER A 30 18.20 -7.77 -0.34
N LEU A 31 17.44 -7.58 0.72
CA LEU A 31 17.78 -6.72 1.85
C LEU A 31 17.95 -7.55 3.11
N GLU A 32 19.10 -7.45 3.72
CA GLU A 32 19.45 -8.09 4.99
C GLU A 32 19.71 -6.99 6.02
N VAL A 33 18.97 -6.99 7.13
CA VAL A 33 19.18 -6.08 8.26
C VAL A 33 19.43 -6.90 9.50
N VAL A 34 20.59 -6.66 10.14
CA VAL A 34 21.01 -7.43 11.31
C VAL A 34 21.41 -6.48 12.44
N ASN A 35 20.79 -6.67 13.62
CA ASN A 35 21.23 -6.01 14.84
C ASN A 35 22.63 -6.51 15.18
N GLN A 36 23.59 -5.61 15.33
CA GLN A 36 24.97 -5.93 15.69
C GLN A 36 25.16 -6.17 17.19
N HIS A 37 24.14 -5.88 17.97
CA HIS A 37 24.17 -6.03 19.42
C HIS A 37 23.44 -7.34 19.83
N SER A 38 24.02 -8.09 20.76
CA SER A 38 23.59 -9.46 21.07
C SER A 38 22.61 -9.61 22.25
N ASN A 39 22.27 -8.54 22.94
CA ASN A 39 21.40 -8.61 24.11
C ASN A 39 19.98 -8.12 23.80
N ASN A 40 19.00 -8.96 24.06
CA ASN A 40 17.58 -8.77 23.68
C ASN A 40 16.75 -7.94 24.67
N GLU A 41 17.33 -7.45 25.75
CA GLU A 41 16.60 -6.69 26.80
C GLU A 41 17.39 -5.45 27.20
N GLU A 42 17.42 -4.44 26.32
CA GLU A 42 18.29 -3.30 26.59
C GLU A 42 17.58 -1.97 26.53
N TYR A 43 17.85 -1.18 27.55
CA TYR A 43 17.48 0.23 27.66
C TYR A 43 18.53 1.08 26.97
N LEU A 44 18.12 2.03 26.14
CA LEU A 44 19.02 3.06 25.67
C LEU A 44 19.16 4.15 26.74
N VAL A 45 20.36 4.34 27.24
CA VAL A 45 20.69 5.47 28.10
C VAL A 45 20.99 6.67 27.20
N PRO A 46 20.40 7.85 27.43
CA PRO A 46 20.72 9.05 26.67
C PRO A 46 22.20 9.35 26.68
N GLN A 47 22.76 9.70 25.52
CA GLN A 47 24.19 9.95 25.34
C GLN A 47 24.41 11.13 24.40
N LEU A 48 25.41 11.98 24.76
CA LEU A 48 25.88 13.00 23.83
C LEU A 48 26.53 12.36 22.60
N GLU A 49 26.29 12.92 21.46
CA GLU A 49 26.79 12.42 20.17
C GLU A 49 28.32 12.20 20.16
N LYS A 50 29.08 13.07 20.84
CA LYS A 50 30.54 12.93 20.96
C LYS A 50 31.00 11.67 21.71
N GLY A 51 30.15 11.11 22.59
CA GLY A 51 30.46 9.87 23.32
C GLY A 51 30.24 8.61 22.52
N LEU A 52 29.42 8.68 21.46
CA LEU A 52 29.04 7.50 20.68
C LEU A 52 30.18 6.94 19.81
N GLU A 53 31.11 7.79 19.37
CA GLU A 53 32.25 7.35 18.55
C GLU A 53 33.11 6.31 19.29
N ALA A 54 33.34 6.52 20.58
CA ALA A 54 34.09 5.57 21.42
C ALA A 54 33.29 4.27 21.63
N ALA A 55 31.98 4.36 21.90
CA ALA A 55 31.10 3.22 22.11
C ALA A 55 30.99 2.33 20.85
N ILE A 56 30.96 2.93 19.65
CA ILE A 56 30.87 2.22 18.37
C ILE A 56 32.21 1.61 17.98
N SER A 57 33.33 2.29 18.21
CA SER A 57 34.69 1.84 17.81
C SER A 57 35.08 0.52 18.47
N SER A 58 34.51 0.17 19.61
CA SER A 58 34.65 -1.10 20.33
C SER A 58 33.78 -2.22 19.70
N ASN A 59 33.91 -2.40 18.40
CA ASN A 59 33.21 -3.46 17.64
C ASN A 59 31.68 -3.37 17.63
N TYR A 60 31.16 -2.14 17.52
CA TYR A 60 29.72 -1.83 17.57
C TYR A 60 29.05 -2.18 18.91
N ASN A 61 29.80 -2.26 20.00
CA ASN A 61 29.30 -2.71 21.29
C ASN A 61 28.32 -1.73 21.95
N CYS A 62 28.33 -0.46 21.54
CA CYS A 62 27.37 0.56 21.97
C CYS A 62 27.17 0.70 23.47
N VAL A 63 28.21 0.50 24.26
CA VAL A 63 28.19 0.68 25.73
C VAL A 63 29.10 1.83 26.16
N ASP A 64 28.70 2.52 27.24
CA ASP A 64 29.53 3.53 27.92
C ASP A 64 30.55 2.89 28.88
N ASP A 65 31.32 3.71 29.55
CA ASP A 65 32.33 3.27 30.55
C ASP A 65 31.71 2.57 31.78
N ASN A 66 30.38 2.70 31.98
CA ASN A 66 29.63 2.05 33.05
C ASN A 66 28.89 0.78 32.55
N ASN A 67 29.17 0.37 31.31
CA ASN A 67 28.51 -0.77 30.65
C ASN A 67 27.00 -0.58 30.41
N ASN A 68 26.52 0.66 30.28
CA ASN A 68 25.14 0.93 29.88
C ASN A 68 25.07 0.99 28.35
N THR A 69 24.00 0.45 27.77
CA THR A 69 23.73 0.55 26.33
C THR A 69 23.35 1.98 25.96
N VAL A 70 24.12 2.62 25.11
CA VAL A 70 23.93 4.03 24.70
C VAL A 70 23.51 4.20 23.25
N CYS A 71 23.61 3.16 22.45
CA CYS A 71 23.15 3.15 21.05
C CYS A 71 22.80 1.74 20.57
N GLN A 72 22.19 1.68 19.42
CA GLN A 72 22.01 0.44 18.68
C GLN A 72 22.58 0.57 17.29
N VAL A 73 23.15 -0.50 16.76
CA VAL A 73 23.75 -0.54 15.44
C VAL A 73 23.11 -1.68 14.63
N TYR A 74 22.55 -1.34 13.49
CA TYR A 74 22.05 -2.29 12.50
C TYR A 74 22.94 -2.27 11.28
N SER A 75 23.42 -3.45 10.84
CA SER A 75 23.97 -3.57 9.49
C SER A 75 22.86 -3.73 8.49
N ILE A 76 22.90 -2.96 7.42
CA ILE A 76 21.92 -2.92 6.34
C ILE A 76 22.65 -3.30 5.07
N LYS A 77 22.40 -4.49 4.53
CA LYS A 77 23.06 -4.97 3.31
C LYS A 77 22.04 -5.14 2.20
N ILE A 78 22.17 -4.34 1.17
CA ILE A 78 21.38 -4.46 -0.05
C ILE A 78 22.19 -5.17 -1.14
N THR A 79 21.59 -6.16 -1.79
CA THR A 79 22.22 -6.97 -2.85
C THR A 79 21.33 -7.00 -4.07
N ASN A 80 21.90 -6.78 -5.25
CA ASN A 80 21.21 -7.03 -6.52
C ASN A 80 21.37 -8.51 -6.89
N THR A 81 20.33 -9.30 -6.74
CA THR A 81 20.27 -10.72 -7.11
C THR A 81 19.76 -10.94 -8.53
N GLY A 82 19.28 -9.90 -9.20
CA GLY A 82 18.77 -9.92 -10.56
C GLY A 82 19.84 -10.04 -11.63
N THR A 83 19.42 -9.96 -12.88
CA THR A 83 20.28 -10.16 -14.06
C THR A 83 20.81 -8.86 -14.66
N ALA A 84 20.17 -7.72 -14.37
CA ALA A 84 20.53 -6.39 -14.88
C ALA A 84 21.13 -5.48 -13.79
N THR A 85 21.77 -4.39 -14.20
CA THR A 85 22.18 -3.30 -13.30
C THR A 85 20.97 -2.50 -12.89
N VAL A 86 20.81 -2.21 -11.59
CA VAL A 86 19.69 -1.44 -11.04
C VAL A 86 20.18 -0.14 -10.41
N LYS A 87 19.37 0.92 -10.53
CA LYS A 87 19.51 2.17 -9.77
C LYS A 87 18.40 2.25 -8.74
N ILE A 88 18.77 2.45 -7.48
CA ILE A 88 17.87 2.45 -6.34
C ILE A 88 18.13 3.64 -5.42
N ASN A 89 17.08 4.03 -4.68
CA ASN A 89 17.15 5.01 -3.60
C ASN A 89 16.93 4.29 -2.27
N GLY A 90 17.68 4.69 -1.24
CA GLY A 90 17.48 4.22 0.12
C GLY A 90 16.77 5.27 0.96
N THR A 91 15.71 4.88 1.66
CA THR A 91 14.98 5.71 2.61
C THR A 91 14.80 5.02 3.95
N ILE A 92 14.62 5.82 5.00
CA ILE A 92 14.23 5.37 6.33
C ILE A 92 13.06 6.21 6.82
N THR A 93 12.08 5.55 7.43
CA THR A 93 10.92 6.18 8.06
C THR A 93 10.79 5.64 9.48
N PHE A 94 10.64 6.52 10.48
CA PHE A 94 10.42 6.11 11.86
C PHE A 94 8.94 6.14 12.21
N GLY A 95 8.53 5.28 13.15
CA GLY A 95 7.21 5.28 13.78
C GLY A 95 7.32 5.28 15.30
N ASN A 96 6.22 5.55 16.00
CA ASN A 96 6.10 5.58 17.46
C ASN A 96 7.06 6.57 18.19
N ILE A 97 7.50 7.63 17.50
CA ILE A 97 8.52 8.56 18.01
C ILE A 97 7.95 9.73 18.83
N ASP A 98 6.64 9.86 18.98
CA ASP A 98 5.99 10.98 19.68
C ASP A 98 6.47 11.15 21.13
N LYS A 99 6.83 10.05 21.79
CA LYS A 99 7.40 10.02 23.14
C LYS A 99 8.93 10.05 23.14
N MET A 100 9.56 10.20 21.98
CA MET A 100 11.01 10.14 21.77
C MET A 100 11.53 11.31 20.91
N PRO A 101 11.25 12.57 21.26
CA PRO A 101 11.58 13.72 20.41
C PRO A 101 13.09 13.89 20.20
N ASN A 102 13.91 13.22 21.01
CA ASN A 102 15.37 13.29 20.94
C ASN A 102 16.00 12.02 20.34
N LEU A 103 15.19 11.12 19.76
CA LEU A 103 15.71 9.98 19.02
C LEU A 103 16.45 10.46 17.78
N LYS A 104 17.69 10.04 17.65
CA LYS A 104 18.57 10.37 16.52
C LYS A 104 19.07 9.12 15.82
N TRP A 105 19.44 9.28 14.60
CA TRP A 105 20.08 8.25 13.81
C TRP A 105 21.18 8.81 12.91
N ARG A 106 22.09 7.93 12.49
CA ARG A 106 23.17 8.22 11.54
C ARG A 106 23.52 6.97 10.76
N LEU A 107 23.84 7.12 9.48
CA LEU A 107 24.46 6.07 8.70
C LEU A 107 25.96 6.22 8.71
N ILE A 108 26.69 5.09 8.81
CA ILE A 108 28.12 5.01 8.68
C ILE A 108 28.49 3.86 7.73
N GLN A 109 29.63 3.91 7.08
CA GLN A 109 30.11 2.81 6.22
C GLN A 109 30.82 1.72 7.03
N ASP A 110 31.52 2.13 8.07
CA ASP A 110 32.20 1.26 9.04
C ASP A 110 32.44 2.02 10.34
N LYS A 111 32.86 1.31 11.39
CA LYS A 111 33.12 1.89 12.73
C LYS A 111 34.14 3.04 12.77
N ASN A 112 35.03 3.14 11.78
CA ASN A 112 36.05 4.18 11.72
C ASN A 112 35.58 5.45 10.97
N THR A 113 34.35 5.41 10.41
CA THR A 113 33.78 6.51 9.62
C THR A 113 32.68 7.26 10.35
N TYR A 114 32.47 7.01 11.64
CA TYR A 114 31.37 7.60 12.42
C TYR A 114 31.27 9.12 12.27
N GLY A 115 32.35 9.85 12.47
CA GLY A 115 32.38 11.32 12.40
C GLY A 115 32.26 11.92 11.00
N LYS A 116 32.20 11.11 9.95
CA LYS A 116 32.16 11.60 8.55
C LYS A 116 30.74 11.86 8.04
N TYR A 117 29.71 11.43 8.75
CA TYR A 117 28.33 11.51 8.33
C TYR A 117 27.50 12.33 9.31
N SER A 118 26.52 13.06 8.80
CA SER A 118 25.62 13.86 9.63
C SER A 118 24.65 12.99 10.42
N SER A 119 24.26 13.43 11.60
CA SER A 119 23.17 12.86 12.36
C SER A 119 21.85 13.56 12.00
N HIS A 120 20.76 12.84 12.15
CA HIS A 120 19.40 13.29 11.89
C HIS A 120 18.50 12.94 13.06
N TYR A 121 17.51 13.78 13.36
CA TYR A 121 16.41 13.40 14.23
C TYR A 121 15.53 12.37 13.51
N ALA A 122 14.95 11.45 14.26
CA ALA A 122 13.95 10.54 13.75
C ALA A 122 12.71 11.33 13.26
N SER A 123 12.13 10.91 12.15
CA SER A 123 10.97 11.56 11.53
C SER A 123 9.96 10.52 11.07
N LEU A 124 8.68 10.88 11.12
CA LEU A 124 7.58 10.12 10.51
C LEU A 124 7.57 10.25 8.98
N ASP A 125 8.31 11.22 8.44
CA ASP A 125 8.50 11.38 7.00
C ASP A 125 9.66 10.54 6.50
N ASP A 126 9.58 10.09 5.24
CA ASP A 126 10.65 9.35 4.57
C ASP A 126 11.92 10.18 4.47
N ALA A 127 12.96 9.80 5.18
CA ALA A 127 14.28 10.42 5.10
C ALA A 127 15.16 9.64 4.12
N ARG A 128 15.51 10.27 2.99
CA ARG A 128 16.40 9.69 2.00
C ARG A 128 17.86 9.70 2.49
N PHE A 129 18.50 8.54 2.53
CA PHE A 129 19.89 8.41 2.95
C PHE A 129 20.84 8.01 1.81
N ASP A 130 20.33 7.49 0.72
CA ASP A 130 21.11 7.28 -0.51
C ASP A 130 20.25 7.60 -1.72
N SER A 131 20.87 8.09 -2.78
CA SER A 131 20.19 8.43 -4.03
C SER A 131 21.02 7.92 -5.21
N ASP A 132 20.31 7.33 -6.19
CA ASP A 132 20.91 6.79 -7.42
C ASP A 132 22.01 5.73 -7.16
N LEU A 133 21.93 4.97 -6.05
CA LEU A 133 22.81 3.84 -5.80
C LEU A 133 22.72 2.85 -6.96
N THR A 134 23.84 2.67 -7.66
CA THR A 134 23.91 1.77 -8.81
C THR A 134 24.54 0.44 -8.39
N LEU A 135 23.76 -0.64 -8.45
CA LEU A 135 24.20 -1.99 -8.16
C LEU A 135 24.21 -2.83 -9.44
N ARG A 136 25.40 -3.34 -9.81
CA ARG A 136 25.53 -4.35 -10.88
C ARG A 136 25.02 -5.71 -10.40
N LYS A 137 24.75 -6.62 -11.32
CA LYS A 137 24.41 -8.02 -11.01
C LYS A 137 25.37 -8.60 -9.96
N GLY A 138 24.83 -9.15 -8.86
CA GLY A 138 25.57 -9.76 -7.77
C GLY A 138 26.30 -8.79 -6.84
N ALA A 139 26.23 -7.48 -7.11
CA ALA A 139 26.87 -6.48 -6.25
C ALA A 139 26.03 -6.21 -4.99
N SER A 140 26.73 -5.92 -3.90
CA SER A 140 26.12 -5.52 -2.62
C SER A 140 26.69 -4.21 -2.13
N LYS A 141 25.89 -3.48 -1.34
CA LYS A 141 26.32 -2.33 -0.54
C LYS A 141 25.88 -2.55 0.90
N THR A 142 26.78 -2.30 1.85
CA THR A 142 26.50 -2.38 3.28
C THR A 142 26.60 -0.99 3.90
N TYR A 143 25.66 -0.66 4.77
CA TYR A 143 25.64 0.50 5.66
C TYR A 143 25.51 0.00 7.10
N TYR A 144 25.90 0.84 8.04
CA TYR A 144 25.60 0.64 9.45
C TYR A 144 24.78 1.82 9.95
N MET A 145 23.57 1.55 10.42
CA MET A 145 22.69 2.54 11.00
C MET A 145 22.86 2.54 12.51
N VAL A 146 23.26 3.68 13.06
CA VAL A 146 23.39 3.91 14.49
C VAL A 146 22.16 4.69 14.94
N ILE A 147 21.48 4.22 15.99
CA ILE A 147 20.31 4.87 16.60
C ILE A 147 20.62 5.10 18.08
N TRP A 148 20.31 6.30 18.57
CA TRP A 148 20.51 6.68 19.98
C TRP A 148 19.52 7.75 20.42
N ILE A 149 19.43 7.96 21.73
CA ILE A 149 18.69 9.09 22.31
C ILE A 149 19.72 10.19 22.64
N ASP A 150 19.55 11.38 22.06
CA ASP A 150 20.43 12.52 22.32
C ASP A 150 20.22 13.03 23.75
N GLU A 151 21.28 13.21 24.49
CA GLU A 151 21.23 13.76 25.84
C GLU A 151 20.92 15.25 25.79
N VAL A 152 19.81 15.66 26.39
CA VAL A 152 19.40 17.07 26.50
C VAL A 152 19.15 17.44 27.96
N ASP A 153 19.33 18.71 28.31
CA ASP A 153 19.14 19.24 29.69
C ASP A 153 17.67 19.25 30.18
N LYS A 154 16.83 18.37 29.65
CA LYS A 154 15.39 18.25 30.00
C LYS A 154 15.06 16.83 30.38
N ASN A 155 14.04 16.66 31.22
CA ASN A 155 13.50 15.32 31.48
C ASN A 155 13.12 14.65 30.19
N GLN A 156 13.71 13.49 29.90
CA GLN A 156 13.35 12.60 28.83
C GLN A 156 12.07 11.86 29.22
N PRO A 157 11.18 11.51 28.28
CA PRO A 157 10.05 10.63 28.57
C PRO A 157 10.55 9.29 29.14
N ASP A 158 9.91 8.81 30.18
CA ASP A 158 10.36 7.63 30.94
C ASP A 158 10.17 6.29 30.18
N THR A 159 9.35 6.29 29.13
CA THR A 159 9.06 5.10 28.33
C THR A 159 8.73 5.50 26.90
N GLY A 160 9.42 4.93 25.96
CA GLY A 160 9.12 5.08 24.53
C GLY A 160 9.58 3.85 23.80
N LYS A 161 8.86 3.50 22.75
CA LYS A 161 9.24 2.45 21.79
C LYS A 161 9.33 3.11 20.44
N TYR A 162 10.33 2.75 19.67
CA TYR A 162 10.39 3.19 18.28
C TYR A 162 10.41 2.00 17.34
N ASN A 163 10.01 2.24 16.13
CA ASN A 163 10.29 1.35 15.02
C ASN A 163 10.82 2.17 13.85
N ALA A 164 11.46 1.50 12.90
CA ALA A 164 11.86 2.13 11.67
C ALA A 164 11.73 1.16 10.51
N THR A 165 11.31 1.70 9.37
CA THR A 165 11.23 1.00 8.09
C THR A 165 12.36 1.48 7.20
N ILE A 166 13.11 0.55 6.63
CA ILE A 166 14.22 0.78 5.71
C ILE A 166 13.77 0.28 4.35
N ASP A 167 13.74 1.16 3.37
CA ASP A 167 13.29 0.86 2.01
C ASP A 167 14.38 1.14 0.99
N PHE A 168 14.52 0.23 0.02
CA PHE A 168 15.29 0.47 -1.19
C PHE A 168 14.39 0.26 -2.40
N SER A 169 14.19 1.30 -3.19
CA SER A 169 13.29 1.27 -4.33
C SER A 169 13.92 1.89 -5.58
N SER A 170 13.56 1.33 -6.72
CA SER A 170 13.95 1.83 -8.05
C SER A 170 12.86 2.72 -8.64
N SER A 171 13.20 3.46 -9.68
CA SER A 171 12.25 4.33 -10.39
C SER A 171 11.11 3.58 -11.10
N ASN A 172 11.25 2.26 -11.31
CA ASN A 172 10.21 1.41 -11.90
C ASN A 172 9.34 0.69 -10.85
N GLY A 173 9.47 1.05 -9.57
CA GLY A 173 8.68 0.51 -8.48
C GLY A 173 9.20 -0.77 -7.85
N THR A 174 10.21 -1.43 -8.45
CA THR A 174 10.87 -2.58 -7.80
C THR A 174 11.59 -2.14 -6.54
N GLY A 175 11.33 -2.81 -5.42
CA GLY A 175 11.91 -2.43 -4.14
C GLY A 175 11.92 -3.57 -3.13
N VAL A 176 12.65 -3.37 -2.04
CA VAL A 176 12.70 -4.25 -0.87
C VAL A 176 12.68 -3.41 0.39
N THR A 177 11.99 -3.92 1.40
CA THR A 177 11.79 -3.24 2.67
C THR A 177 12.17 -4.16 3.83
N SER A 178 12.73 -3.59 4.87
CA SER A 178 12.96 -4.26 6.16
C SER A 178 12.61 -3.33 7.31
N THR A 179 12.43 -3.88 8.49
CA THR A 179 12.00 -3.14 9.67
C THR A 179 12.85 -3.47 10.89
N VAL A 180 13.00 -2.50 11.78
CA VAL A 180 13.67 -2.65 13.07
C VAL A 180 12.82 -2.02 14.16
N GLY A 181 13.00 -2.46 15.41
CA GLY A 181 12.26 -1.94 16.57
C GLY A 181 10.96 -2.70 16.87
N GLU A 182 10.13 -2.12 17.72
CA GLU A 182 8.90 -2.74 18.19
C GLU A 182 7.68 -2.21 17.44
N PHE A 183 6.80 -3.14 17.04
CA PHE A 183 5.54 -2.85 16.37
C PHE A 183 4.38 -3.38 17.20
N ASN A 184 3.38 -2.55 17.41
CA ASN A 184 2.14 -2.94 18.08
C ASN A 184 1.21 -3.62 17.07
N TYR A 185 1.30 -4.95 16.98
CA TYR A 185 0.54 -5.72 16.00
C TYR A 185 -0.87 -6.06 16.47
N MET A 186 -1.83 -5.81 15.58
CA MET A 186 -3.15 -6.38 15.64
C MET A 186 -3.11 -7.82 15.11
N ARG A 187 -3.67 -8.76 15.87
CA ARG A 187 -3.82 -10.16 15.40
C ARG A 187 -4.83 -10.25 14.26
N ASN A 188 -4.76 -11.33 13.49
CA ASN A 188 -5.82 -11.61 12.52
C ASN A 188 -7.15 -11.83 13.26
N ILE A 189 -8.16 -11.01 12.90
CA ILE A 189 -9.44 -10.95 13.63
C ILE A 189 -10.34 -12.08 13.16
N SER A 190 -10.78 -12.90 14.11
CA SER A 190 -11.70 -14.00 13.87
C SER A 190 -13.17 -13.55 13.62
N ALA A 191 -13.98 -14.45 13.08
CA ALA A 191 -15.38 -14.15 12.75
C ALA A 191 -16.29 -13.98 13.99
N ASP A 192 -15.84 -14.31 15.19
CA ASP A 192 -16.55 -14.20 16.46
C ASP A 192 -16.46 -12.81 17.12
N THR A 193 -15.91 -11.82 16.44
CA THR A 193 -15.81 -10.43 16.85
C THR A 193 -16.87 -9.56 16.16
N PHE A 194 -16.56 -8.27 15.94
CA PHE A 194 -17.38 -7.33 15.16
C PHE A 194 -17.63 -7.80 13.70
N ARG A 195 -16.88 -8.81 13.23
CA ARG A 195 -17.05 -9.42 11.90
C ARG A 195 -18.15 -10.50 11.88
N SER A 196 -18.77 -10.83 13.02
CA SER A 196 -19.91 -11.73 13.05
C SER A 196 -21.14 -11.12 12.37
N ASP A 197 -22.10 -11.94 11.95
CA ASP A 197 -23.35 -11.50 11.34
C ASP A 197 -24.20 -10.62 12.27
N ASP A 198 -23.99 -10.74 13.59
CA ASP A 198 -24.72 -9.94 14.58
C ASP A 198 -24.38 -8.45 14.52
N TYR A 199 -23.13 -8.11 14.11
CA TYR A 199 -22.60 -6.76 14.17
C TYR A 199 -22.28 -6.16 12.81
N ARG A 200 -21.58 -6.90 11.91
CA ARG A 200 -20.97 -6.35 10.70
C ARG A 200 -21.94 -5.58 9.80
N GLU A 201 -23.19 -6.04 9.68
CA GLU A 201 -24.24 -5.40 8.86
C GLU A 201 -24.91 -4.21 9.54
N LYS A 202 -24.50 -3.89 10.78
CA LYS A 202 -25.02 -2.78 11.58
C LYS A 202 -23.97 -1.70 11.85
N ILE A 203 -22.74 -1.85 11.35
CA ILE A 203 -21.68 -0.86 11.54
C ILE A 203 -21.87 0.27 10.54
N LYS A 204 -21.90 1.51 11.06
CA LYS A 204 -22.06 2.74 10.28
C LYS A 204 -20.75 3.51 10.06
N ASN A 205 -19.96 3.62 11.09
CA ASN A 205 -18.68 4.31 11.00
C ASN A 205 -17.58 3.45 11.61
N VAL A 206 -16.37 3.57 11.10
CA VAL A 206 -15.18 2.89 11.61
C VAL A 206 -14.08 3.91 11.88
N SER A 207 -13.43 3.81 13.04
CA SER A 207 -12.33 4.71 13.38
C SER A 207 -11.17 3.97 14.03
N PHE A 208 -9.98 4.11 13.45
CA PHE A 208 -8.73 3.75 14.11
C PHE A 208 -8.25 4.96 14.92
N VAL A 209 -8.16 4.80 16.25
CA VAL A 209 -7.93 5.91 17.18
C VAL A 209 -6.71 5.66 18.08
N ASP A 210 -6.06 6.75 18.53
CA ASP A 210 -4.86 6.75 19.37
C ASP A 210 -5.13 6.64 20.87
N TYR A 211 -6.35 6.23 21.23
CA TYR A 211 -6.80 6.04 22.60
C TYR A 211 -7.64 4.77 22.75
N ILE A 212 -7.87 4.33 23.99
CA ILE A 212 -8.83 3.29 24.34
C ILE A 212 -9.83 3.89 25.32
N ASP A 213 -11.11 4.01 24.91
CA ASP A 213 -12.21 4.42 25.79
C ASP A 213 -13.42 3.50 25.58
N THR A 214 -13.58 2.54 26.43
CA THR A 214 -14.66 1.55 26.41
C THR A 214 -15.79 1.87 27.40
N SER A 215 -15.82 3.06 27.97
CA SER A 215 -16.79 3.46 28.99
C SER A 215 -18.26 3.39 28.53
N ASN A 216 -18.50 3.61 27.21
CA ASN A 216 -19.82 3.53 26.56
C ASN A 216 -19.94 2.32 25.61
N ALA A 217 -19.02 1.36 25.71
CA ALA A 217 -19.02 0.21 24.81
C ALA A 217 -20.17 -0.74 25.09
N VAL A 218 -20.91 -1.10 24.06
CA VAL A 218 -21.92 -2.19 24.09
C VAL A 218 -21.22 -3.53 24.20
N VAL A 219 -20.09 -3.68 23.48
CA VAL A 219 -19.24 -4.86 23.45
C VAL A 219 -17.81 -4.46 23.08
N GLN A 220 -16.83 -5.21 23.56
CA GLN A 220 -15.41 -4.99 23.26
C GLN A 220 -14.64 -6.29 23.12
N TRP A 221 -13.52 -6.25 22.41
CA TRP A 221 -12.62 -7.38 22.19
C TRP A 221 -11.15 -6.91 22.25
N ASP A 222 -10.32 -7.69 22.92
CA ASP A 222 -8.87 -7.59 22.76
C ASP A 222 -8.45 -8.19 21.43
N VAL A 223 -7.79 -7.39 20.60
CA VAL A 223 -7.28 -7.81 19.28
C VAL A 223 -5.77 -7.63 19.15
N SER A 224 -5.07 -7.36 20.27
CA SER A 224 -3.62 -7.34 20.29
C SER A 224 -3.04 -8.72 19.99
N GLU A 225 -1.88 -8.80 19.31
CA GLU A 225 -1.21 -10.07 19.01
C GLU A 225 -0.81 -10.80 20.30
N LEU A 226 -0.45 -10.06 21.34
CA LEU A 226 -0.03 -10.59 22.63
C LEU A 226 -1.17 -10.89 23.60
N GLY A 227 -2.41 -10.47 23.33
CA GLY A 227 -3.55 -10.64 24.24
C GLY A 227 -3.44 -9.80 25.51
N ASP A 228 -2.83 -8.63 25.44
CA ASP A 228 -2.49 -7.74 26.56
C ASP A 228 -3.37 -6.48 26.63
N ASN A 229 -4.41 -6.41 25.80
CA ASN A 229 -5.28 -5.25 25.63
C ASN A 229 -4.55 -3.97 25.14
N SER A 230 -3.39 -4.09 24.52
CA SER A 230 -2.71 -2.96 23.89
C SER A 230 -3.47 -2.44 22.65
N ILE A 231 -4.27 -3.29 22.02
CA ILE A 231 -5.21 -2.93 20.95
C ILE A 231 -6.58 -3.49 21.29
N VAL A 232 -7.56 -2.60 21.45
CA VAL A 232 -8.94 -2.96 21.79
C VAL A 232 -9.87 -2.51 20.69
N VAL A 233 -10.80 -3.37 20.31
CA VAL A 233 -11.93 -3.05 19.44
C VAL A 233 -13.18 -2.93 20.31
N TRP A 234 -14.01 -1.90 20.04
CA TRP A 234 -15.29 -1.78 20.72
C TRP A 234 -16.35 -1.17 19.81
N LEU A 235 -17.61 -1.43 20.15
CA LEU A 235 -18.78 -0.86 19.52
C LEU A 235 -19.49 0.08 20.47
N ASN A 236 -19.77 1.30 20.03
CA ASN A 236 -20.70 2.20 20.68
C ASN A 236 -22.03 2.20 19.91
N SER A 237 -23.15 2.36 20.63
CA SER A 237 -24.43 2.58 19.96
C SER A 237 -24.37 3.86 19.14
N ASN A 238 -24.68 3.77 17.85
CA ASN A 238 -24.89 4.95 17.01
C ASN A 238 -26.26 5.56 17.34
N SER A 239 -26.40 6.88 17.18
CA SER A 239 -27.68 7.57 17.39
C SER A 239 -28.81 7.12 16.45
N SER A 240 -28.50 6.40 15.41
CA SER A 240 -29.43 5.78 14.48
C SER A 240 -29.87 4.41 15.02
N ASP A 241 -31.18 4.13 15.04
CA ASP A 241 -31.73 2.92 15.64
C ASP A 241 -31.08 1.62 15.15
N GLY A 242 -30.45 0.90 16.09
CA GLY A 242 -29.89 -0.43 15.87
C GLY A 242 -28.54 -0.49 15.15
N TYR A 243 -27.87 0.65 14.94
CA TYR A 243 -26.54 0.71 14.35
C TYR A 243 -25.44 1.00 15.37
N TYR A 244 -24.19 0.76 14.97
CA TYR A 244 -23.00 0.91 15.80
C TYR A 244 -21.93 1.74 15.10
N ASP A 245 -21.13 2.45 15.91
CA ASP A 245 -19.85 2.99 15.54
C ASP A 245 -18.76 2.06 16.07
N LEU A 246 -17.86 1.61 15.18
CA LEU A 246 -16.77 0.70 15.48
C LEU A 246 -15.49 1.51 15.71
N TYR A 247 -14.84 1.26 16.83
CA TYR A 247 -13.54 1.83 17.17
C TYR A 247 -12.49 0.72 17.30
N ILE A 248 -11.32 0.97 16.74
CA ILE A 248 -10.12 0.16 16.91
C ILE A 248 -9.07 1.09 17.52
N GLY A 249 -8.80 0.90 18.81
CA GLY A 249 -8.00 1.85 19.58
C GLY A 249 -6.74 1.26 20.18
N SER A 250 -5.71 2.09 20.22
CA SER A 250 -4.45 1.83 20.90
C SER A 250 -3.78 3.15 21.25
N LYS A 251 -2.97 3.18 22.31
CA LYS A 251 -2.12 4.33 22.65
C LYS A 251 -0.89 4.47 21.75
N GLU A 252 -0.62 3.44 20.95
CA GLU A 252 0.49 3.36 20.00
C GLU A 252 -0.08 3.13 18.59
N GLU A 253 0.71 3.39 17.59
CA GLU A 253 0.35 3.09 16.20
C GLU A 253 0.02 1.60 16.05
N ILE A 254 -1.05 1.28 15.33
CA ILE A 254 -1.53 -0.08 15.09
C ILE A 254 -0.93 -0.59 13.79
N TYR A 255 -0.36 -1.78 13.80
CA TYR A 255 0.13 -2.50 12.64
C TYR A 255 -0.64 -3.80 12.43
N ALA A 256 -0.73 -4.25 11.20
CA ALA A 256 -1.32 -5.54 10.87
C ALA A 256 -0.51 -6.23 9.77
N LYS A 257 -0.24 -7.53 9.92
CA LYS A 257 0.42 -8.36 8.88
C LYS A 257 -0.55 -8.82 7.81
N ASP A 258 -1.81 -9.04 8.18
CA ASP A 258 -2.89 -9.51 7.32
C ASP A 258 -4.18 -8.71 7.58
N LEU A 259 -4.64 -7.98 6.57
CA LEU A 259 -5.91 -7.25 6.56
C LEU A 259 -6.91 -7.86 5.58
N SER A 260 -6.66 -9.07 5.12
CA SER A 260 -7.60 -9.75 4.21
C SER A 260 -8.99 -9.88 4.85
N LYS A 261 -10.01 -9.55 4.05
CA LYS A 261 -11.43 -9.62 4.48
C LYS A 261 -11.78 -8.78 5.72
N PHE A 262 -10.94 -7.81 6.11
CA PHE A 262 -11.11 -7.09 7.37
C PHE A 262 -12.47 -6.38 7.45
N PHE A 263 -12.88 -5.70 6.38
CA PHE A 263 -14.17 -5.01 6.25
C PHE A 263 -15.16 -5.72 5.32
N LEU A 264 -14.91 -6.98 4.98
CA LEU A 264 -15.76 -7.77 4.08
C LEU A 264 -17.22 -7.76 4.54
N ASN A 265 -18.14 -7.39 3.62
CA ASN A 265 -19.60 -7.35 3.84
C ASN A 265 -20.05 -6.39 4.97
N MET A 266 -19.31 -5.34 5.28
CA MET A 266 -19.80 -4.25 6.11
C MET A 266 -20.62 -3.28 5.25
N THR A 267 -21.82 -3.72 4.86
CA THR A 267 -22.62 -3.10 3.79
C THR A 267 -23.17 -1.73 4.12
N LYS A 268 -23.28 -1.37 5.40
CA LYS A 268 -23.90 -0.13 5.89
C LYS A 268 -22.90 0.96 6.27
N VAL A 269 -21.60 0.70 6.11
CA VAL A 269 -20.57 1.68 6.47
C VAL A 269 -20.65 2.91 5.55
N ASP A 270 -20.68 4.09 6.15
CA ASP A 270 -20.69 5.38 5.47
C ASP A 270 -19.28 5.99 5.39
N SER A 271 -18.44 5.77 6.41
CA SER A 271 -17.09 6.32 6.49
C SER A 271 -16.11 5.46 7.30
N ILE A 272 -14.83 5.55 6.95
CA ILE A 272 -13.70 4.97 7.70
C ILE A 272 -12.63 6.03 7.90
N SER A 273 -12.07 6.13 9.14
CA SER A 273 -10.80 6.84 9.42
C SER A 273 -9.72 5.82 9.74
N PHE A 274 -8.51 6.00 9.12
CA PHE A 274 -7.32 5.18 9.32
C PHE A 274 -6.23 5.89 10.13
N ASP A 275 -6.57 6.91 10.91
CA ASP A 275 -5.61 7.83 11.52
C ASP A 275 -4.54 7.14 12.39
N ASN A 276 -4.90 6.04 13.05
CA ASN A 276 -3.96 5.27 13.89
C ASN A 276 -3.58 3.89 13.30
N LEU A 277 -3.91 3.60 12.03
CA LEU A 277 -3.49 2.37 11.35
C LEU A 277 -2.32 2.67 10.40
N ASN A 278 -1.23 1.95 10.56
CA ASN A 278 -0.10 1.96 9.64
C ASN A 278 0.03 0.59 8.95
N THR A 279 -0.13 0.56 7.64
CA THR A 279 -0.20 -0.69 6.86
C THR A 279 1.14 -1.13 6.27
N ILE A 280 2.24 -0.44 6.61
CA ILE A 280 3.58 -0.75 6.06
C ILE A 280 4.01 -2.23 6.27
N GLN A 281 3.48 -2.90 7.29
CA GLN A 281 3.77 -4.30 7.59
C GLN A 281 2.79 -5.29 6.96
N THR A 282 1.76 -4.80 6.26
CA THR A 282 0.72 -5.64 5.69
C THR A 282 1.19 -6.28 4.39
N VAL A 283 1.02 -7.59 4.28
CA VAL A 283 1.37 -8.39 3.09
C VAL A 283 0.15 -8.89 2.32
N ASN A 284 -1.03 -8.92 2.95
CA ASN A 284 -2.25 -9.45 2.36
C ASN A 284 -3.44 -8.51 2.62
N MET A 285 -4.06 -8.02 1.54
CA MET A 285 -5.26 -7.17 1.57
C MET A 285 -6.38 -7.73 0.67
N ALA A 286 -6.35 -9.02 0.35
CA ALA A 286 -7.37 -9.64 -0.48
C ALA A 286 -8.77 -9.49 0.15
N ASN A 287 -9.75 -9.03 -0.64
CA ASN A 287 -11.13 -8.77 -0.22
C ASN A 287 -11.27 -7.79 0.97
N MET A 288 -10.25 -6.93 1.24
CA MET A 288 -10.26 -6.09 2.44
C MET A 288 -11.51 -5.23 2.54
N PHE A 289 -11.94 -4.64 1.44
CA PHE A 289 -13.11 -3.75 1.36
C PHE A 289 -14.26 -4.34 0.52
N ASP A 290 -14.23 -5.61 0.19
CA ASP A 290 -15.24 -6.26 -0.65
C ASP A 290 -16.63 -6.11 -0.04
N HIS A 291 -17.61 -5.55 -0.82
CA HIS A 291 -18.97 -5.15 -0.41
C HIS A 291 -19.05 -4.10 0.71
N LEU A 292 -17.95 -3.35 0.97
CA LEU A 292 -17.97 -2.27 1.96
C LEU A 292 -18.87 -1.12 1.49
N GLY A 293 -19.77 -0.66 2.39
CA GLY A 293 -20.67 0.46 2.12
C GLY A 293 -21.59 0.26 0.91
N CYS A 294 -21.76 -0.99 0.46
CA CYS A 294 -22.54 -1.26 -0.77
C CYS A 294 -24.01 -0.89 -0.65
N ASP A 295 -24.55 -0.77 0.56
CA ASP A 295 -25.93 -0.29 0.84
C ASP A 295 -25.98 1.15 1.34
N SER A 296 -24.85 1.84 1.43
CA SER A 296 -24.80 3.25 1.78
C SER A 296 -25.21 4.12 0.58
N THR A 297 -25.98 5.17 0.80
CA THR A 297 -26.34 6.14 -0.25
C THR A 297 -25.25 7.17 -0.50
N THR A 298 -24.36 7.38 0.49
CA THR A 298 -23.21 8.28 0.42
C THR A 298 -22.01 7.55 1.01
N PHE A 299 -21.06 7.19 0.19
CA PHE A 299 -19.87 6.48 0.63
C PHE A 299 -18.58 7.20 0.17
N LYS A 300 -17.69 7.41 1.11
CA LYS A 300 -16.36 8.00 0.84
C LYS A 300 -15.29 7.18 1.52
N LEU A 301 -14.31 6.75 0.74
CA LEU A 301 -13.13 6.05 1.23
C LEU A 301 -11.90 6.89 0.95
N ASP A 302 -11.22 7.32 2.02
CA ASP A 302 -9.94 7.98 1.97
C ASP A 302 -8.92 7.15 2.74
N LEU A 303 -7.92 6.61 2.03
CA LEU A 303 -6.91 5.77 2.66
C LEU A 303 -5.85 6.59 3.41
N GLY A 304 -5.77 7.90 3.14
CA GLY A 304 -4.84 8.80 3.84
C GLY A 304 -3.36 8.52 3.52
N ASN A 305 -2.47 9.07 4.35
CA ASN A 305 -1.03 9.04 4.12
C ASN A 305 -0.27 7.93 4.88
N LYS A 306 -0.95 7.21 5.78
CA LYS A 306 -0.37 6.06 6.52
C LYS A 306 -0.70 4.71 5.89
N PHE A 307 -1.58 4.67 4.89
CA PHE A 307 -1.99 3.47 4.19
C PHE A 307 -0.94 3.10 3.12
N ASP A 308 0.13 2.47 3.57
CA ASP A 308 1.29 2.13 2.75
C ASP A 308 1.19 0.66 2.30
N THR A 309 1.12 0.44 0.99
CA THR A 309 0.89 -0.89 0.42
C THR A 309 2.11 -1.48 -0.28
N ARG A 310 3.30 -0.88 -0.10
CA ARG A 310 4.53 -1.32 -0.79
C ARG A 310 4.92 -2.78 -0.52
N ASN A 311 4.49 -3.37 0.59
CA ASN A 311 4.76 -4.76 0.96
C ASN A 311 3.61 -5.73 0.65
N VAL A 312 2.49 -5.23 0.14
CA VAL A 312 1.32 -6.06 -0.17
C VAL A 312 1.56 -6.86 -1.45
N THR A 313 1.27 -8.15 -1.38
CA THR A 313 1.43 -9.09 -2.51
C THR A 313 0.09 -9.60 -3.05
N ASP A 314 -0.98 -9.51 -2.28
CA ASP A 314 -2.33 -9.96 -2.67
C ASP A 314 -3.37 -8.86 -2.43
N MET A 315 -3.97 -8.35 -3.52
CA MET A 315 -5.04 -7.36 -3.52
C MET A 315 -6.27 -7.81 -4.32
N ARG A 316 -6.46 -9.12 -4.54
CA ARG A 316 -7.63 -9.63 -5.28
C ARG A 316 -8.93 -9.19 -4.62
N ASN A 317 -9.90 -8.74 -5.41
CA ASN A 317 -11.21 -8.26 -4.98
C ASN A 317 -11.15 -7.12 -3.93
N MET A 318 -10.03 -6.39 -3.77
CA MET A 318 -9.85 -5.47 -2.65
C MET A 318 -10.97 -4.42 -2.55
N PHE A 319 -11.47 -3.94 -3.70
CA PHE A 319 -12.54 -2.95 -3.79
C PHE A 319 -13.76 -3.48 -4.57
N ASP A 320 -13.95 -4.82 -4.68
CA ASP A 320 -15.11 -5.38 -5.39
C ASP A 320 -16.40 -4.91 -4.70
N THR A 321 -17.34 -4.38 -5.48
CA THR A 321 -18.68 -3.96 -5.04
C THR A 321 -18.71 -2.87 -3.95
N VAL A 322 -17.58 -2.15 -3.76
CA VAL A 322 -17.50 -1.02 -2.80
C VAL A 322 -18.44 0.11 -3.23
N GLY A 323 -19.26 0.60 -2.28
CA GLY A 323 -20.19 1.71 -2.51
C GLY A 323 -21.18 1.46 -3.66
N TYR A 324 -21.60 0.22 -3.89
CA TYR A 324 -22.42 -0.19 -5.04
C TYR A 324 -23.69 0.66 -5.24
N ASN A 325 -24.44 0.93 -4.17
CA ASN A 325 -25.67 1.72 -4.22
C ASN A 325 -25.46 3.21 -3.93
N SER A 326 -24.21 3.64 -3.74
CA SER A 326 -23.92 5.04 -3.40
C SER A 326 -24.09 5.96 -4.60
N THR A 327 -24.98 6.94 -4.47
CA THR A 327 -25.16 8.00 -5.48
C THR A 327 -24.08 9.09 -5.36
N VAL A 328 -23.54 9.30 -4.14
CA VAL A 328 -22.35 10.13 -3.85
C VAL A 328 -21.24 9.19 -3.44
N PHE A 329 -20.30 8.97 -4.35
CA PHE A 329 -19.22 8.01 -4.20
C PHE A 329 -17.87 8.67 -4.47
N SER A 330 -16.86 8.37 -3.64
CA SER A 330 -15.47 8.72 -3.92
C SER A 330 -14.49 7.74 -3.29
N ILE A 331 -13.39 7.47 -3.98
CA ILE A 331 -12.21 6.77 -3.47
C ILE A 331 -10.99 7.67 -3.67
N ASN A 332 -10.21 7.84 -2.60
CA ASN A 332 -8.86 8.40 -2.62
C ASN A 332 -7.89 7.31 -2.14
N LEU A 333 -6.99 6.86 -3.02
CA LEU A 333 -6.02 5.81 -2.71
C LEU A 333 -4.85 6.31 -1.86
N GLY A 334 -4.64 7.64 -1.79
CA GLY A 334 -3.52 8.25 -1.06
C GLY A 334 -2.17 8.10 -1.76
N ASP A 335 -1.16 8.79 -1.24
CA ASP A 335 0.16 8.90 -1.89
C ASP A 335 1.06 7.66 -1.71
N LYS A 336 0.71 6.76 -0.78
CA LYS A 336 1.50 5.55 -0.47
C LYS A 336 0.88 4.26 -1.01
N PHE A 337 -0.17 4.34 -1.82
CA PHE A 337 -0.79 3.18 -2.44
C PHE A 337 0.09 2.65 -3.58
N ASN A 338 0.98 1.73 -3.26
CA ASN A 338 1.99 1.15 -4.14
C ASN A 338 1.66 -0.32 -4.43
N THR A 339 1.55 -0.68 -5.71
CA THR A 339 1.17 -2.03 -6.15
C THR A 339 2.32 -2.81 -6.79
N SER A 340 3.57 -2.35 -6.64
CA SER A 340 4.74 -2.95 -7.30
C SER A 340 4.98 -4.43 -6.98
N ASN A 341 4.54 -4.90 -5.82
CA ASN A 341 4.68 -6.30 -5.39
C ASN A 341 3.43 -7.17 -5.66
N VAL A 342 2.36 -6.58 -6.23
CA VAL A 342 1.12 -7.30 -6.53
C VAL A 342 1.19 -7.92 -7.93
N ASN A 343 0.77 -9.17 -8.07
CA ASN A 343 0.78 -9.89 -9.35
C ASN A 343 -0.61 -10.28 -9.87
N ASP A 344 -1.62 -10.34 -9.01
CA ASP A 344 -3.01 -10.65 -9.38
C ASP A 344 -3.96 -9.52 -8.96
N PHE A 345 -4.57 -8.88 -9.94
CA PHE A 345 -5.52 -7.77 -9.79
C PHE A 345 -6.95 -8.18 -10.16
N GLY A 346 -7.24 -9.48 -10.17
CA GLY A 346 -8.55 -10.00 -10.53
C GLY A 346 -9.66 -9.36 -9.69
N LYS A 347 -10.67 -8.77 -10.34
CA LYS A 347 -11.83 -8.08 -9.76
C LYS A 347 -11.52 -6.93 -8.79
N MET A 348 -10.30 -6.38 -8.80
CA MET A 348 -9.89 -5.40 -7.78
C MET A 348 -10.87 -4.24 -7.62
N PHE A 349 -11.46 -3.74 -8.69
CA PHE A 349 -12.45 -2.65 -8.70
C PHE A 349 -13.79 -3.06 -9.34
N ALA A 350 -14.11 -4.35 -9.41
CA ALA A 350 -15.35 -4.78 -10.06
C ALA A 350 -16.56 -4.19 -9.32
N ASN A 351 -17.56 -3.69 -10.08
CA ASN A 351 -18.78 -3.06 -9.58
C ASN A 351 -18.59 -1.90 -8.57
N THR A 352 -17.38 -1.37 -8.44
CA THR A 352 -17.09 -0.23 -7.56
C THR A 352 -17.88 0.98 -7.99
N GLY A 353 -18.60 1.63 -7.04
CA GLY A 353 -19.40 2.81 -7.29
C GLY A 353 -20.44 2.64 -8.40
N TYR A 354 -21.03 1.43 -8.54
CA TYR A 354 -21.91 1.02 -9.64
C TYR A 354 -23.04 2.00 -9.93
N ASN A 355 -23.69 2.55 -8.88
CA ASN A 355 -24.79 3.50 -8.97
C ASN A 355 -24.38 4.96 -8.73
N SER A 356 -23.07 5.27 -8.71
CA SER A 356 -22.62 6.64 -8.48
C SER A 356 -23.12 7.62 -9.56
N THR A 357 -23.47 8.82 -9.18
CA THR A 357 -23.88 9.85 -10.15
C THR A 357 -22.70 10.31 -11.00
N ASN A 358 -21.56 10.55 -10.36
CA ASN A 358 -20.31 10.93 -11.02
C ASN A 358 -19.24 9.95 -10.51
N PHE A 359 -18.73 9.11 -11.39
CA PHE A 359 -17.64 8.18 -11.07
C PHE A 359 -16.30 8.77 -11.49
N VAL A 360 -15.37 8.84 -10.55
CA VAL A 360 -13.98 9.26 -10.79
C VAL A 360 -13.06 8.27 -10.08
N LEU A 361 -12.14 7.67 -10.83
CA LEU A 361 -11.06 6.86 -10.28
C LEU A 361 -9.76 7.21 -11.03
N ASP A 362 -8.82 7.74 -10.28
CA ASP A 362 -7.45 8.00 -10.71
C ASP A 362 -6.53 7.08 -9.92
N LEU A 363 -5.79 6.20 -10.62
CA LEU A 363 -4.90 5.24 -9.95
C LEU A 363 -3.56 5.88 -9.54
N GLY A 364 -3.24 7.05 -10.08
CA GLY A 364 -2.04 7.80 -9.74
C GLY A 364 -0.72 7.16 -10.18
N ASP A 365 0.39 7.75 -9.76
CA ASP A 365 1.75 7.38 -10.21
C ASP A 365 2.36 6.19 -9.45
N LYS A 366 1.75 5.76 -8.35
CA LYS A 366 2.23 4.62 -7.52
C LYS A 366 1.56 3.29 -7.87
N PHE A 367 0.64 3.28 -8.83
CA PHE A 367 -0.05 2.07 -9.27
C PHE A 367 0.80 1.34 -10.31
N TYR A 368 1.79 0.60 -9.83
CA TYR A 368 2.72 -0.19 -10.66
C TYR A 368 2.12 -1.56 -10.95
N THR A 369 2.14 -1.97 -12.22
CA THR A 369 1.57 -3.25 -12.65
C THR A 369 2.51 -4.10 -13.49
N SER A 370 3.81 -3.80 -13.49
CA SER A 370 4.81 -4.55 -14.27
C SER A 370 4.86 -6.06 -13.94
N ASN A 371 4.42 -6.45 -12.74
CA ASN A 371 4.32 -7.85 -12.30
C ASN A 371 2.98 -8.50 -12.59
N MET A 372 2.02 -7.73 -13.11
CA MET A 372 0.66 -8.18 -13.36
C MET A 372 0.59 -9.20 -14.51
N THR A 373 -0.02 -10.33 -14.23
CA THR A 373 -0.24 -11.41 -15.22
C THR A 373 -1.70 -11.61 -15.57
N ASN A 374 -2.61 -11.13 -14.71
CA ASN A 374 -4.05 -11.33 -14.82
C ASN A 374 -4.82 -10.08 -14.42
N THR A 375 -5.76 -9.67 -15.29
CA THR A 375 -6.66 -8.51 -15.09
C THR A 375 -8.14 -8.90 -15.15
N TRP A 376 -8.44 -10.17 -14.95
CA TRP A 376 -9.78 -10.73 -15.05
C TRP A 376 -10.80 -9.93 -14.24
N TYR A 377 -11.79 -9.33 -14.95
CA TYR A 377 -12.85 -8.50 -14.37
C TYR A 377 -12.38 -7.27 -13.56
N MET A 378 -11.16 -6.77 -13.73
CA MET A 378 -10.57 -5.76 -12.85
C MET A 378 -11.43 -4.50 -12.67
N PHE A 379 -12.04 -3.98 -13.75
CA PHE A 379 -12.94 -2.82 -13.75
C PHE A 379 -14.35 -3.16 -14.27
N PHE A 380 -14.77 -4.41 -14.14
CA PHE A 380 -16.09 -4.86 -14.61
C PHE A 380 -17.20 -4.09 -13.90
N GLY A 381 -18.14 -3.49 -14.66
CA GLY A 381 -19.30 -2.79 -14.11
C GLY A 381 -19.00 -1.55 -13.26
N THR A 382 -17.74 -1.11 -13.20
CA THR A 382 -17.32 0.07 -12.45
C THR A 382 -18.09 1.29 -12.92
N GLY A 383 -18.73 2.06 -12.00
CA GLY A 383 -19.49 3.26 -12.33
C GLY A 383 -20.61 3.01 -13.38
N TYR A 384 -21.20 1.81 -13.44
CA TYR A 384 -22.12 1.40 -14.52
C TYR A 384 -23.26 2.39 -14.79
N ASN A 385 -23.92 2.91 -13.76
CA ASN A 385 -25.07 3.80 -13.86
C ASN A 385 -24.69 5.29 -13.76
N SER A 386 -23.42 5.64 -13.76
CA SER A 386 -22.98 7.06 -13.65
C SER A 386 -23.42 7.89 -14.86
N LYS A 387 -23.66 9.17 -14.62
CA LYS A 387 -23.89 10.16 -15.70
C LYS A 387 -22.57 10.64 -16.29
N SER A 388 -21.54 10.78 -15.44
CA SER A 388 -20.17 11.11 -15.82
C SER A 388 -19.23 10.03 -15.30
N PHE A 389 -18.36 9.51 -16.17
CA PHE A 389 -17.38 8.48 -15.87
C PHE A 389 -15.99 8.94 -16.26
N TYR A 390 -15.06 8.85 -15.34
CA TYR A 390 -13.64 9.10 -15.55
C TYR A 390 -12.81 7.98 -14.89
N LEU A 391 -11.96 7.32 -15.69
CA LEU A 391 -10.99 6.35 -15.23
C LEU A 391 -9.63 6.65 -15.86
N ASP A 392 -8.62 6.95 -15.05
CA ASP A 392 -7.23 7.11 -15.44
C ASP A 392 -6.39 6.01 -14.81
N LEU A 393 -5.73 5.19 -15.63
CA LEU A 393 -4.89 4.10 -15.15
C LEU A 393 -3.50 4.57 -14.69
N GLY A 394 -3.14 5.83 -14.98
CA GLY A 394 -1.85 6.41 -14.61
C GLY A 394 -0.69 6.00 -15.53
N ALA A 395 0.46 6.59 -15.28
CA ALA A 395 1.65 6.43 -16.14
C ALA A 395 2.39 5.08 -15.94
N ASN A 396 2.14 4.38 -14.84
CA ASN A 396 2.83 3.15 -14.47
C ASN A 396 1.98 1.88 -14.61
N PHE A 397 0.80 2.00 -15.25
CA PHE A 397 -0.04 0.85 -15.58
C PHE A 397 0.53 0.09 -16.77
N ASP A 398 1.38 -0.89 -16.51
CA ASP A 398 2.10 -1.70 -17.49
C ASP A 398 1.45 -3.08 -17.63
N THR A 399 0.98 -3.40 -18.83
CA THR A 399 0.34 -4.68 -19.14
C THR A 399 1.21 -5.62 -19.98
N SER A 400 2.51 -5.32 -20.09
CA SER A 400 3.43 -6.09 -20.96
C SER A 400 3.58 -7.57 -20.57
N ASN A 401 3.20 -7.96 -19.35
CA ASN A 401 3.22 -9.34 -18.86
C ASN A 401 1.83 -9.99 -18.77
N VAL A 402 0.76 -9.25 -19.07
CA VAL A 402 -0.60 -9.75 -18.98
C VAL A 402 -0.91 -10.74 -20.10
N THR A 403 -1.50 -11.87 -19.73
CA THR A 403 -1.92 -12.93 -20.67
C THR A 403 -3.44 -13.05 -20.80
N VAL A 404 -4.21 -12.56 -19.81
CA VAL A 404 -5.67 -12.63 -19.76
C VAL A 404 -6.26 -11.27 -19.42
N MET A 405 -7.09 -10.71 -20.32
CA MET A 405 -7.82 -9.46 -20.13
C MET A 405 -9.35 -9.66 -20.20
N GLN A 406 -9.83 -10.85 -19.84
CA GLN A 406 -11.25 -11.18 -19.89
C GLN A 406 -12.08 -10.20 -19.06
N CYS A 407 -13.08 -9.57 -19.68
CA CYS A 407 -14.04 -8.65 -19.06
C CYS A 407 -13.40 -7.45 -18.34
N MET A 408 -12.13 -7.08 -18.62
CA MET A 408 -11.41 -6.09 -17.84
C MET A 408 -12.18 -4.79 -17.65
N PHE A 409 -12.78 -4.24 -18.72
CA PHE A 409 -13.60 -3.01 -18.68
C PHE A 409 -15.06 -3.25 -19.02
N SER A 410 -15.51 -4.52 -19.11
CA SER A 410 -16.88 -4.83 -19.51
C SER A 410 -17.90 -4.08 -18.66
N ASN A 411 -18.79 -3.34 -19.32
CA ASN A 411 -19.82 -2.49 -18.71
C ASN A 411 -19.31 -1.32 -17.84
N ALA A 412 -18.04 -0.97 -17.88
CA ALA A 412 -17.53 0.24 -17.20
C ALA A 412 -18.21 1.49 -17.77
N GLY A 413 -18.81 2.33 -16.91
CA GLY A 413 -19.50 3.55 -17.30
C GLY A 413 -20.60 3.34 -18.38
N ASN A 414 -21.27 2.16 -18.40
CA ASN A 414 -22.20 1.78 -19.47
C ASN A 414 -23.30 2.80 -19.76
N LYS A 415 -23.84 3.48 -18.72
CA LYS A 415 -24.89 4.48 -18.82
C LYS A 415 -24.38 5.94 -18.91
N ALA A 416 -23.07 6.15 -18.81
CA ALA A 416 -22.50 7.49 -18.82
C ALA A 416 -22.71 8.18 -20.15
N THR A 417 -23.17 9.43 -20.11
CA THR A 417 -23.25 10.32 -21.30
C THR A 417 -21.97 11.10 -21.52
N SER A 418 -21.19 11.35 -20.43
CA SER A 418 -19.82 11.86 -20.47
C SER A 418 -18.90 10.74 -20.02
N PHE A 419 -17.97 10.30 -20.86
CA PHE A 419 -17.13 9.13 -20.63
C PHE A 419 -15.69 9.42 -21.03
N GLU A 420 -14.74 9.14 -20.13
CA GLU A 420 -13.31 9.23 -20.39
C GLU A 420 -12.59 8.03 -19.78
N LEU A 421 -11.82 7.31 -20.61
CA LEU A 421 -10.95 6.19 -20.20
C LEU A 421 -9.54 6.44 -20.73
N LYS A 422 -8.57 6.58 -19.83
CA LYS A 422 -7.16 6.73 -20.16
C LYS A 422 -6.40 5.45 -19.82
N LEU A 423 -5.91 4.77 -20.83
CA LEU A 423 -5.17 3.50 -20.70
C LEU A 423 -3.68 3.72 -20.36
N GLY A 424 -3.13 4.90 -20.72
CA GLY A 424 -1.69 5.16 -20.57
C GLY A 424 -0.84 4.54 -21.69
N ASN A 425 0.43 4.94 -21.74
CA ASN A 425 1.36 4.54 -22.82
C ASN A 425 2.04 3.18 -22.60
N LYS A 426 1.96 2.61 -21.40
CA LYS A 426 2.48 1.27 -21.08
C LYS A 426 1.42 0.17 -21.20
N PHE A 427 0.20 0.53 -21.61
CA PHE A 427 -0.85 -0.47 -21.86
C PHE A 427 -0.58 -1.20 -23.17
N LYS A 428 -0.12 -2.44 -23.09
CA LYS A 428 0.29 -3.29 -24.22
C LYS A 428 -0.46 -4.61 -24.21
N THR A 429 -0.56 -5.25 -25.37
CA THR A 429 -1.30 -6.51 -25.53
C THR A 429 -0.53 -7.61 -26.23
N ASP A 430 0.79 -7.44 -26.40
CA ASP A 430 1.64 -8.36 -27.17
C ASP A 430 1.63 -9.81 -26.64
N LYS A 431 1.38 -10.00 -25.32
CA LYS A 431 1.31 -11.32 -24.69
C LYS A 431 -0.12 -11.80 -24.41
N VAL A 432 -1.13 -10.97 -24.65
CA VAL A 432 -2.51 -11.30 -24.31
C VAL A 432 -3.05 -12.39 -25.24
N LYS A 433 -3.59 -13.43 -24.64
CA LYS A 433 -4.20 -14.58 -25.34
C LYS A 433 -5.72 -14.56 -25.30
N ILE A 434 -6.31 -13.86 -24.33
CA ILE A 434 -7.76 -13.85 -24.09
C ILE A 434 -8.24 -12.42 -23.89
N PHE A 435 -9.08 -11.95 -24.84
CA PHE A 435 -9.77 -10.63 -24.81
C PHE A 435 -11.28 -10.75 -24.60
N TYR A 436 -11.81 -11.89 -24.14
CA TYR A 436 -13.26 -12.08 -24.02
C TYR A 436 -13.94 -10.90 -23.34
N TRP A 437 -14.86 -10.24 -24.06
CA TRP A 437 -15.68 -9.13 -23.59
C TRP A 437 -14.90 -7.98 -22.91
N MET A 438 -13.65 -7.76 -23.29
CA MET A 438 -12.77 -6.78 -22.63
C MET A 438 -13.42 -5.40 -22.53
N PHE A 439 -13.99 -4.87 -23.62
CA PHE A 439 -14.69 -3.59 -23.69
C PHE A 439 -16.20 -3.75 -23.92
N ASN A 440 -16.79 -4.92 -23.68
CA ASN A 440 -18.22 -5.14 -23.95
C ASN A 440 -19.08 -4.18 -23.14
N GLY A 441 -19.85 -3.32 -23.81
CA GLY A 441 -20.73 -2.34 -23.19
C GLY A 441 -20.03 -1.18 -22.49
N THR A 442 -18.71 -1.05 -22.61
CA THR A 442 -17.94 0.08 -22.07
C THR A 442 -18.38 1.38 -22.72
N GLY A 443 -18.74 2.40 -21.92
CA GLY A 443 -19.18 3.70 -22.41
C GLY A 443 -20.33 3.65 -23.42
N ARG A 444 -21.17 2.60 -23.38
CA ARG A 444 -22.23 2.33 -24.39
C ARG A 444 -23.12 3.53 -24.70
N ASN A 445 -23.50 4.30 -23.70
CA ASN A 445 -24.41 5.44 -23.83
C ASN A 445 -23.69 6.78 -23.96
N ALA A 446 -22.35 6.78 -24.02
CA ALA A 446 -21.59 8.03 -24.17
C ALA A 446 -21.92 8.72 -25.50
N ASN A 447 -21.96 10.05 -25.49
CA ASN A 447 -22.22 10.83 -26.69
C ASN A 447 -21.08 10.66 -27.73
N SER A 448 -19.84 10.70 -27.24
CA SER A 448 -18.62 10.43 -28.00
C SER A 448 -17.48 10.21 -27.01
N TRP A 449 -16.56 9.29 -27.33
CA TRP A 449 -15.36 9.08 -26.55
C TRP A 449 -14.24 8.48 -27.38
N ILE A 450 -13.01 8.52 -26.90
CA ILE A 450 -11.83 7.99 -27.59
C ILE A 450 -11.35 6.73 -26.89
N LEU A 451 -11.16 5.66 -27.66
CA LEU A 451 -10.47 4.45 -27.26
C LEU A 451 -9.14 4.36 -27.99
N ASP A 452 -8.06 4.74 -27.34
CA ASP A 452 -6.72 4.72 -27.96
C ASP A 452 -6.06 3.35 -27.77
N LEU A 453 -6.05 2.57 -28.84
CA LEU A 453 -5.43 1.26 -28.92
C LEU A 453 -4.16 1.29 -29.81
N SER A 454 -3.55 2.46 -29.98
CA SER A 454 -2.36 2.60 -30.84
C SER A 454 -1.13 1.84 -30.34
N THR A 455 -1.17 1.34 -29.10
CA THR A 455 -0.14 0.45 -28.52
C THR A 455 -0.48 -1.03 -28.57
N PHE A 456 -1.66 -1.40 -29.11
CA PHE A 456 -2.16 -2.77 -29.10
C PHE A 456 -1.67 -3.60 -30.28
N THR A 457 -1.53 -4.91 -30.04
CA THR A 457 -1.32 -5.97 -31.02
C THR A 457 -2.38 -7.05 -30.80
N PHE A 458 -2.98 -7.58 -31.89
CA PHE A 458 -4.10 -8.52 -31.81
C PHE A 458 -3.79 -9.90 -32.42
N ASP A 459 -2.54 -10.26 -32.63
CA ASP A 459 -2.11 -11.31 -33.55
C ASP A 459 -2.71 -12.72 -33.34
N SER A 460 -2.95 -13.18 -32.13
CA SER A 460 -3.35 -14.59 -31.92
C SER A 460 -4.37 -14.80 -30.81
N ALA A 461 -4.99 -13.72 -30.33
CA ALA A 461 -5.83 -13.78 -29.15
C ALA A 461 -7.26 -14.20 -29.44
N ASP A 462 -7.87 -14.95 -28.54
CA ASP A 462 -9.30 -15.21 -28.53
C ASP A 462 -10.05 -13.96 -28.09
N ASN A 463 -10.98 -13.49 -28.93
CA ASN A 463 -11.53 -12.13 -28.87
C ASN A 463 -13.05 -12.07 -28.79
N TYR A 464 -13.72 -13.16 -28.42
CA TYR A 464 -15.17 -13.24 -28.41
C TYR A 464 -15.81 -12.04 -27.71
N GLY A 465 -16.56 -11.24 -28.47
CA GLY A 465 -17.29 -10.08 -27.96
C GLY A 465 -16.43 -8.92 -27.42
N ALA A 466 -15.13 -8.85 -27.73
CA ALA A 466 -14.19 -7.89 -27.12
C ALA A 466 -14.67 -6.43 -27.18
N PHE A 467 -15.30 -6.01 -28.30
CA PHE A 467 -15.76 -4.62 -28.53
C PHE A 467 -17.29 -4.49 -28.68
N LEU A 468 -18.09 -5.43 -28.23
CA LEU A 468 -19.55 -5.37 -28.33
C LEU A 468 -20.10 -4.15 -27.58
N GLY A 469 -20.82 -3.27 -28.31
CA GLY A 469 -21.51 -2.12 -27.71
C GLY A 469 -20.62 -0.90 -27.42
N THR A 470 -19.47 -0.80 -28.08
CA THR A 470 -18.62 0.41 -28.10
C THR A 470 -18.99 1.39 -29.22
N SER A 471 -20.25 1.43 -29.64
CA SER A 471 -20.75 2.09 -30.87
C SER A 471 -20.41 3.58 -31.01
N ASN A 472 -20.22 4.29 -29.91
CA ASN A 472 -19.94 5.73 -29.93
C ASN A 472 -18.44 6.03 -29.70
N ALA A 473 -17.58 5.01 -29.68
CA ALA A 473 -16.14 5.18 -29.55
C ALA A 473 -15.49 5.54 -30.87
N ILE A 474 -14.55 6.49 -30.86
CA ILE A 474 -13.53 6.63 -31.92
C ILE A 474 -12.36 5.76 -31.48
N ILE A 475 -12.07 4.69 -32.22
CA ILE A 475 -11.05 3.71 -31.88
C ILE A 475 -9.78 4.02 -32.69
N TYR A 476 -8.73 4.45 -32.05
CA TYR A 476 -7.42 4.61 -32.70
C TYR A 476 -6.62 3.32 -32.60
N VAL A 477 -6.02 2.93 -33.74
CA VAL A 477 -5.14 1.76 -33.84
C VAL A 477 -3.81 2.14 -34.49
N LYS A 478 -2.77 1.33 -34.34
CA LYS A 478 -1.41 1.65 -34.81
C LYS A 478 -1.24 1.46 -36.36
N SER A 479 -2.01 0.58 -36.99
CA SER A 479 -1.86 0.28 -38.41
C SER A 479 -3.15 -0.27 -39.05
N GLU A 480 -3.14 -0.40 -40.37
CA GLU A 480 -4.24 -1.06 -41.15
C GLU A 480 -4.39 -2.53 -40.76
N VAL A 481 -3.35 -3.20 -40.27
CA VAL A 481 -3.44 -4.62 -39.84
C VAL A 481 -4.40 -4.72 -38.63
N GLU A 482 -4.20 -3.90 -37.60
CA GLU A 482 -5.07 -3.91 -36.43
C GLU A 482 -6.48 -3.41 -36.76
N LYS A 483 -6.60 -2.42 -37.65
CA LYS A 483 -7.91 -1.95 -38.12
C LYS A 483 -8.69 -3.08 -38.81
N ASN A 484 -8.09 -3.75 -39.75
CA ASN A 484 -8.74 -4.87 -40.48
C ASN A 484 -9.07 -6.00 -39.51
N TRP A 485 -8.18 -6.34 -38.57
CA TRP A 485 -8.44 -7.34 -37.53
C TRP A 485 -9.72 -7.03 -36.72
N ILE A 486 -9.92 -5.77 -36.29
CA ILE A 486 -11.14 -5.34 -35.54
C ILE A 486 -12.37 -5.43 -36.47
N LEU A 487 -12.27 -4.95 -37.71
CA LEU A 487 -13.40 -4.90 -38.65
C LEU A 487 -13.86 -6.29 -39.09
N ASP A 488 -12.96 -7.22 -39.29
CA ASP A 488 -13.27 -8.62 -39.73
C ASP A 488 -14.08 -9.39 -38.68
N LYS A 489 -14.09 -8.95 -37.43
CA LYS A 489 -14.88 -9.58 -36.34
C LYS A 489 -16.34 -9.13 -36.31
N ASN A 490 -16.72 -8.11 -37.10
CA ASN A 490 -18.09 -7.61 -37.18
C ASN A 490 -18.74 -7.28 -35.82
N PHE A 491 -17.99 -6.64 -34.92
CA PHE A 491 -18.53 -6.22 -33.62
C PHE A 491 -19.62 -5.16 -33.80
N THR A 492 -20.74 -5.34 -33.08
CA THR A 492 -21.84 -4.36 -33.11
C THR A 492 -21.38 -2.99 -32.67
N GLY A 493 -21.57 -1.96 -33.50
CA GLY A 493 -21.18 -0.57 -33.22
C GLY A 493 -19.75 -0.23 -33.64
N VAL A 494 -19.04 -1.16 -34.28
CA VAL A 494 -17.70 -0.97 -34.82
C VAL A 494 -17.76 -1.01 -36.34
N SER A 495 -17.17 -0.01 -36.99
CA SER A 495 -17.18 0.13 -38.46
C SER A 495 -15.92 0.86 -38.94
N SER A 496 -15.70 0.89 -40.25
CA SER A 496 -14.58 1.62 -40.87
C SER A 496 -14.63 3.14 -40.60
N SER A 497 -15.80 3.70 -40.22
CA SER A 497 -15.95 5.12 -39.93
C SER A 497 -15.47 5.51 -38.53
N ASN A 498 -15.44 4.58 -37.59
CA ASN A 498 -15.01 4.84 -36.23
C ASN A 498 -13.74 4.13 -35.78
N VAL A 499 -13.13 3.28 -36.64
CA VAL A 499 -11.79 2.71 -36.45
C VAL A 499 -10.79 3.43 -37.35
N ILE A 500 -9.85 4.14 -36.73
CA ILE A 500 -8.94 5.08 -37.43
C ILE A 500 -7.49 4.70 -37.12
N VAL A 501 -6.68 4.61 -38.17
CA VAL A 501 -5.23 4.44 -37.99
C VAL A 501 -4.65 5.77 -37.51
N LYS A 502 -3.96 5.73 -36.39
CA LYS A 502 -3.32 6.91 -35.78
C LYS A 502 -2.07 7.26 -36.60
N SER A 503 -2.05 8.45 -37.16
CA SER A 503 -0.90 8.97 -37.94
C SER A 503 0.25 9.37 -37.03
#